data_5eb95ab68ebb07f3b4bae86a31a4a778
#
_entry.id   5eb95ab68ebb07f3b4bae86a31a4a778
#
_cell.length_a   1.000
_cell.length_b   1.000
_cell.length_c   1.000
_cell.angle_alpha   90.00
_cell.angle_beta   90.00
_cell.angle_gamma   90.00
#
_symmetry.space_group_name_H-M   'P 1'
#
loop_
_entity.id
_entity.type
_entity.pdbx_description
1 polymer ?
#
loop_
_entity_poly.entity_id
_entity_poly.type
_entity_poly.pdbx_seq_one_letter_code
_entity_poly.pdbx_strand_id
1 'polypeptide(L)'
;MIICPFNLTRGNVFLSGAKSAQEKPPYLLALLGFVPIAGGEIRLFGQLCREERDFAPFRGSVGFCFQHADDQLFGPTVLDDVAFGPLNQGLPRQQAYAIALQQLERLGIAHLQDRTVHTLSGGEKNFTALAGVLAMQPKMLLLDEPTNGLDSKNTEKLTALLRELSLPMLVASHHHGFTAQLADEVLTL
;
A
#
# COMPACT_ATOMS: atom_id res chain seq x y z
N MET A 1 13.42 11.47 -18.38
CA MET A 1 13.44 10.07 -18.89
C MET A 1 13.59 9.18 -17.66
N ILE A 2 12.50 8.62 -17.18
CA ILE A 2 12.54 7.73 -16.01
C ILE A 2 12.66 6.33 -16.58
N ILE A 3 13.88 5.84 -16.62
CA ILE A 3 14.13 4.41 -16.78
C ILE A 3 13.93 3.86 -15.37
N CYS A 4 12.88 3.10 -15.16
CA CYS A 4 12.67 2.35 -13.93
C CYS A 4 13.46 1.04 -14.05
N PRO A 5 14.71 0.95 -13.58
CA PRO A 5 15.51 -0.26 -13.65
C PRO A 5 15.14 -1.23 -12.53
N PHE A 6 13.92 -1.08 -11.95
CA PHE A 6 13.54 -1.85 -10.77
C PHE A 6 13.21 -3.29 -11.11
N ASN A 7 14.05 -4.16 -10.63
CA ASN A 7 13.70 -5.54 -10.46
C ASN A 7 13.12 -5.72 -9.05
N LEU A 8 11.85 -5.34 -8.87
CA LEU A 8 11.11 -5.45 -7.61
C LEU A 8 10.85 -6.93 -7.20
N THR A 9 11.62 -7.85 -7.71
CA THR A 9 11.52 -9.27 -7.34
C THR A 9 12.14 -9.57 -5.99
N ARG A 10 12.96 -8.68 -5.43
CA ARG A 10 13.59 -8.81 -4.10
C ARG A 10 13.96 -7.44 -3.54
N GLY A 11 13.46 -7.14 -2.34
CA GLY A 11 13.90 -5.98 -1.57
C GLY A 11 12.88 -4.84 -1.49
N ASN A 12 13.15 -3.95 -0.54
CA ASN A 12 12.36 -2.76 -0.27
C ASN A 12 13.07 -1.55 -0.88
N VAL A 13 12.45 -0.93 -1.86
CA VAL A 13 12.98 0.25 -2.53
C VAL A 13 12.26 1.49 -2.01
N PHE A 14 13.00 2.53 -1.67
CA PHE A 14 12.45 3.79 -1.20
C PHE A 14 12.73 4.91 -2.19
N LEU A 15 11.70 5.71 -2.46
CA LEU A 15 11.80 6.94 -3.24
C LEU A 15 11.89 8.12 -2.28
N SER A 16 12.95 8.90 -2.37
CA SER A 16 13.14 10.12 -1.57
C SER A 16 13.39 11.32 -2.48
N GLY A 17 13.10 12.54 -2.01
CA GLY A 17 13.54 13.77 -2.65
C GLY A 17 12.49 14.69 -3.27
N ALA A 18 11.19 14.35 -3.25
CA ALA A 18 10.17 15.32 -3.62
C ALA A 18 9.99 16.38 -2.52
N LYS A 19 10.29 17.64 -2.83
CA LYS A 19 10.29 18.76 -1.86
C LYS A 19 8.89 19.20 -1.38
N SER A 20 7.83 18.80 -2.09
CA SER A 20 6.45 19.09 -1.66
C SER A 20 5.47 18.05 -2.23
N ALA A 21 4.31 17.87 -1.56
CA ALA A 21 3.22 17.01 -2.04
C ALA A 21 2.68 17.44 -3.42
N GLN A 22 2.85 18.72 -3.79
CA GLN A 22 2.43 19.26 -5.09
C GLN A 22 3.42 18.96 -6.23
N GLU A 23 4.66 18.59 -5.89
CA GLU A 23 5.73 18.31 -6.87
C GLU A 23 6.03 16.81 -7.02
N LYS A 24 5.36 15.94 -6.21
CA LYS A 24 5.51 14.50 -6.39
C LYS A 24 4.86 14.09 -7.71
N PRO A 25 5.65 13.76 -8.73
CA PRO A 25 5.06 13.11 -9.87
C PRO A 25 4.37 11.83 -9.38
N PRO A 26 3.23 11.48 -9.94
CA PRO A 26 2.44 10.34 -9.50
C PRO A 26 3.09 9.00 -9.93
N TYR A 27 4.37 8.80 -9.54
CA TYR A 27 5.13 7.61 -9.94
C TYR A 27 4.44 6.32 -9.53
N LEU A 28 3.92 6.27 -8.32
CA LEU A 28 3.22 5.09 -7.84
C LEU A 28 1.95 4.83 -8.64
N LEU A 29 1.22 5.89 -9.02
CA LEU A 29 0.04 5.78 -9.87
C LEU A 29 0.39 5.40 -11.31
N ALA A 30 1.53 5.86 -11.82
CA ALA A 30 2.03 5.45 -13.14
C ALA A 30 2.37 3.95 -13.17
N LEU A 31 2.93 3.40 -12.09
CA LEU A 31 3.19 1.96 -11.94
C LEU A 31 1.90 1.12 -11.91
N LEU A 32 0.77 1.73 -11.60
CA LEU A 32 -0.56 1.09 -11.65
C LEU A 32 -1.30 1.34 -12.97
N GLY A 33 -0.70 2.13 -13.88
CA GLY A 33 -1.29 2.47 -15.17
C GLY A 33 -2.35 3.57 -15.13
N PHE A 34 -2.52 4.27 -13.99
CA PHE A 34 -3.49 5.37 -13.86
C PHE A 34 -2.98 6.69 -14.45
N VAL A 35 -1.68 6.83 -14.62
CA VAL A 35 -1.04 8.02 -15.18
C VAL A 35 -0.06 7.59 -16.26
N PRO A 36 -0.08 8.24 -17.44
CA PRO A 36 0.87 7.91 -18.50
C PRO A 36 2.30 8.33 -18.13
N ILE A 37 3.28 7.54 -18.58
CA ILE A 37 4.70 7.90 -18.46
C ILE A 37 5.16 8.66 -19.70
N ALA A 38 6.03 9.65 -19.51
CA ALA A 38 6.58 10.44 -20.61
C ALA A 38 7.62 9.67 -21.45
N GLY A 39 8.14 8.56 -20.95
CA GLY A 39 9.10 7.69 -21.63
C GLY A 39 9.59 6.56 -20.74
N GLY A 40 10.21 5.55 -21.33
CA GLY A 40 10.66 4.36 -20.64
C GLY A 40 9.67 3.19 -20.80
N GLU A 41 9.84 2.17 -19.97
CA GLU A 41 8.99 0.97 -19.94
C GLU A 41 8.63 0.64 -18.50
N ILE A 42 7.41 0.13 -18.29
CA ILE A 42 6.97 -0.47 -17.03
C ILE A 42 6.84 -1.96 -17.25
N ARG A 43 7.47 -2.74 -16.35
CA ARG A 43 7.31 -4.19 -16.32
C ARG A 43 6.85 -4.62 -14.93
N LEU A 44 5.67 -5.25 -14.88
CA LEU A 44 5.14 -5.85 -13.66
C LEU A 44 5.30 -7.37 -13.73
N PHE A 45 5.98 -7.95 -12.76
CA PHE A 45 6.25 -9.39 -12.70
C PHE A 45 6.81 -9.98 -14.01
N GLY A 46 7.67 -9.18 -14.70
CA GLY A 46 8.30 -9.54 -15.98
C GLY A 46 7.48 -9.21 -17.23
N GLN A 47 6.19 -8.91 -17.11
CA GLN A 47 5.33 -8.54 -18.22
C GLN A 47 5.42 -7.04 -18.51
N LEU A 48 5.60 -6.70 -19.79
CA LEU A 48 5.60 -5.31 -20.26
C LEU A 48 4.18 -4.74 -20.23
N CYS A 49 4.02 -3.58 -19.59
CA CYS A 49 2.76 -2.86 -19.46
C CYS A 49 2.88 -1.50 -20.19
N ARG A 50 2.02 -1.23 -21.16
CA ARG A 50 1.99 0.01 -21.96
C ARG A 50 0.63 0.69 -21.91
N GLU A 51 -0.44 -0.09 -21.89
CA GLU A 51 -1.81 0.38 -21.91
C GLU A 51 -2.57 -0.11 -20.69
N GLU A 52 -3.67 0.54 -20.32
CA GLU A 52 -4.47 0.20 -19.14
C GLU A 52 -4.81 -1.29 -19.06
N ARG A 53 -5.13 -1.92 -20.20
CA ARG A 53 -5.45 -3.36 -20.27
C ARG A 53 -4.28 -4.26 -19.85
N ASP A 54 -3.02 -3.79 -19.98
CA ASP A 54 -1.85 -4.57 -19.60
C ASP A 54 -1.68 -4.60 -18.07
N PHE A 55 -2.16 -3.56 -17.38
CA PHE A 55 -2.13 -3.47 -15.91
C PHE A 55 -3.28 -4.21 -15.25
N ALA A 56 -4.42 -4.38 -15.93
CA ALA A 56 -5.62 -4.99 -15.39
C ALA A 56 -5.39 -6.38 -14.72
N PRO A 57 -4.59 -7.30 -15.29
CA PRO A 57 -4.32 -8.60 -14.67
C PRO A 57 -3.58 -8.52 -13.34
N PHE A 58 -2.91 -7.39 -13.04
CA PHE A 58 -2.11 -7.19 -11.85
C PHE A 58 -2.87 -6.47 -10.73
N ARG A 59 -4.07 -5.94 -11.01
CA ARG A 59 -4.95 -5.34 -9.99
C ARG A 59 -5.31 -6.41 -8.95
N GLY A 60 -5.02 -6.11 -7.67
CA GLY A 60 -5.12 -7.09 -6.59
C GLY A 60 -3.85 -7.91 -6.32
N SER A 61 -2.92 -8.03 -7.29
CA SER A 61 -1.57 -8.56 -7.04
C SER A 61 -0.60 -7.48 -6.57
N VAL A 62 -0.89 -6.21 -6.85
CA VAL A 62 -0.16 -5.04 -6.37
C VAL A 62 -1.03 -4.35 -5.34
N GLY A 63 -0.61 -4.38 -4.08
CA GLY A 63 -1.29 -3.66 -3.01
C GLY A 63 -0.86 -2.21 -2.99
N PHE A 64 -1.81 -1.28 -2.92
CA PHE A 64 -1.54 0.15 -2.87
C PHE A 64 -2.16 0.80 -1.63
N CYS A 65 -1.35 1.53 -0.87
CA CYS A 65 -1.84 2.37 0.23
C CYS A 65 -1.64 3.85 -0.16
N PHE A 66 -2.75 4.59 -0.14
CA PHE A 66 -2.76 6.02 -0.41
C PHE A 66 -2.14 6.83 0.73
N GLN A 67 -1.60 8.01 0.40
CA GLN A 67 -1.07 8.96 1.37
C GLN A 67 -2.12 9.37 2.42
N HIS A 68 -3.38 9.48 2.04
CA HIS A 68 -4.50 9.77 2.92
C HIS A 68 -5.42 8.55 2.97
N ALA A 69 -5.51 7.91 4.12
CA ALA A 69 -6.36 6.73 4.31
C ALA A 69 -7.86 7.03 4.06
N ASP A 70 -8.28 8.30 4.23
CA ASP A 70 -9.64 8.73 3.92
C ASP A 70 -10.00 8.57 2.43
N ASP A 71 -9.03 8.61 1.53
CA ASP A 71 -9.24 8.40 0.09
C ASP A 71 -9.41 6.91 -0.27
N GLN A 72 -9.12 6.03 0.69
CA GLN A 72 -9.14 4.57 0.50
C GLN A 72 -10.30 3.91 1.22
N LEU A 73 -10.71 4.44 2.39
CA LEU A 73 -11.72 3.83 3.26
C LEU A 73 -13.11 4.33 2.91
N PHE A 74 -14.03 3.40 2.68
CA PHE A 74 -15.42 3.72 2.28
C PHE A 74 -16.46 2.75 2.87
N GLY A 75 -16.05 1.68 3.53
CA GLY A 75 -16.93 0.71 4.16
C GLY A 75 -17.71 1.29 5.35
N PRO A 76 -18.91 0.76 5.66
CA PRO A 76 -19.69 1.20 6.81
C PRO A 76 -19.01 0.89 8.13
N THR A 77 -18.34 -0.28 8.24
CA THR A 77 -17.53 -0.67 9.38
C THR A 77 -16.11 -1.02 8.94
N VAL A 78 -15.18 -1.07 9.90
CA VAL A 78 -13.80 -1.49 9.67
C VAL A 78 -13.75 -2.90 9.08
N LEU A 79 -14.56 -3.83 9.60
CA LEU A 79 -14.58 -5.20 9.12
C LEU A 79 -15.13 -5.29 7.68
N ASP A 80 -16.18 -4.53 7.37
CA ASP A 80 -16.75 -4.48 6.01
C ASP A 80 -15.75 -3.90 5.01
N ASP A 81 -15.03 -2.84 5.40
CA ASP A 81 -14.03 -2.21 4.55
C ASP A 81 -12.88 -3.18 4.22
N VAL A 82 -12.35 -3.87 5.23
CA VAL A 82 -11.25 -4.83 5.04
C VAL A 82 -11.72 -6.07 4.26
N ALA A 83 -12.97 -6.50 4.40
CA ALA A 83 -13.54 -7.63 3.66
C ALA A 83 -13.83 -7.30 2.18
N PHE A 84 -13.91 -6.02 1.82
CA PHE A 84 -14.29 -5.59 0.47
C PHE A 84 -13.38 -6.13 -0.63
N GLY A 85 -12.06 -6.07 -0.43
CA GLY A 85 -11.08 -6.59 -1.39
C GLY A 85 -11.28 -8.08 -1.68
N PRO A 86 -11.25 -8.96 -0.67
CA PRO A 86 -11.53 -10.39 -0.82
C PRO A 86 -12.89 -10.70 -1.47
N LEU A 87 -13.95 -9.94 -1.13
CA LEU A 87 -15.25 -10.10 -1.77
C LEU A 87 -15.19 -9.79 -3.27
N ASN A 88 -14.49 -8.73 -3.67
CA ASN A 88 -14.29 -8.37 -5.09
C ASN A 88 -13.41 -9.38 -5.84
N GLN A 89 -12.57 -10.13 -5.14
CA GLN A 89 -11.83 -11.25 -5.71
C GLN A 89 -12.71 -12.50 -5.89
N GLY A 90 -13.99 -12.43 -5.53
CA GLY A 90 -14.97 -13.52 -5.70
C GLY A 90 -14.98 -14.54 -4.57
N LEU A 91 -14.33 -14.26 -3.43
CA LEU A 91 -14.37 -15.15 -2.28
C LEU A 91 -15.77 -15.17 -1.65
N PRO A 92 -16.24 -16.35 -1.17
CA PRO A 92 -17.46 -16.44 -0.39
C PRO A 92 -17.42 -15.52 0.83
N ARG A 93 -18.57 -14.91 1.17
CA ARG A 93 -18.67 -13.94 2.27
C ARG A 93 -18.00 -14.42 3.57
N GLN A 94 -18.28 -15.65 3.97
CA GLN A 94 -17.71 -16.21 5.20
C GLN A 94 -16.17 -16.22 5.18
N GLN A 95 -15.57 -16.58 4.04
CA GLN A 95 -14.12 -16.61 3.88
C GLN A 95 -13.53 -15.19 3.85
N ALA A 96 -14.16 -14.27 3.12
CA ALA A 96 -13.71 -12.88 3.03
C ALA A 96 -13.67 -12.21 4.41
N TYR A 97 -14.72 -12.39 5.21
CA TYR A 97 -14.80 -11.85 6.57
C TYR A 97 -13.81 -12.52 7.53
N ALA A 98 -13.57 -13.81 7.39
CA ALA A 98 -12.56 -14.52 8.19
C ALA A 98 -11.14 -13.99 7.88
N ILE A 99 -10.82 -13.76 6.59
CA ILE A 99 -9.55 -13.16 6.17
C ILE A 99 -9.43 -11.72 6.72
N ALA A 100 -10.50 -10.94 6.62
CA ALA A 100 -10.52 -9.57 7.13
C ALA A 100 -10.23 -9.54 8.64
N LEU A 101 -10.91 -10.36 9.43
CA LEU A 101 -10.69 -10.45 10.86
C LEU A 101 -9.25 -10.85 11.19
N GLN A 102 -8.70 -11.84 10.47
CA GLN A 102 -7.32 -12.28 10.64
C GLN A 102 -6.32 -11.14 10.41
N GLN A 103 -6.55 -10.28 9.39
CA GLN A 103 -5.67 -9.13 9.16
C GLN A 103 -5.82 -8.07 10.25
N LEU A 104 -7.03 -7.82 10.72
CA LEU A 104 -7.27 -6.90 11.84
C LEU A 104 -6.58 -7.39 13.12
N GLU A 105 -6.62 -8.69 13.42
CA GLU A 105 -5.90 -9.31 14.53
C GLU A 105 -4.38 -9.16 14.37
N ARG A 106 -3.85 -9.49 13.19
CA ARG A 106 -2.42 -9.37 12.87
C ARG A 106 -1.91 -7.94 13.09
N LEU A 107 -2.69 -6.94 12.71
CA LEU A 107 -2.34 -5.53 12.87
C LEU A 107 -2.69 -4.99 14.28
N GLY A 108 -3.29 -5.80 15.15
CA GLY A 108 -3.65 -5.43 16.52
C GLY A 108 -4.75 -4.37 16.60
N ILE A 109 -5.69 -4.40 15.66
CA ILE A 109 -6.83 -3.47 15.57
C ILE A 109 -8.18 -4.21 15.49
N ALA A 110 -8.25 -5.51 15.84
CA ALA A 110 -9.48 -6.29 15.81
C ALA A 110 -10.60 -5.70 16.70
N HIS A 111 -10.22 -4.98 17.77
CA HIS A 111 -11.16 -4.29 18.66
C HIS A 111 -11.91 -3.14 17.95
N LEU A 112 -11.50 -2.74 16.75
CA LEU A 112 -12.15 -1.70 15.95
C LEU A 112 -13.14 -2.27 14.92
N GLN A 113 -13.28 -3.58 14.78
CA GLN A 113 -13.98 -4.25 13.68
C GLN A 113 -15.40 -3.72 13.43
N ASP A 114 -16.14 -3.40 14.50
CA ASP A 114 -17.53 -2.93 14.43
C ASP A 114 -17.64 -1.39 14.37
N ARG A 115 -16.50 -0.67 14.44
CA ARG A 115 -16.51 0.78 14.40
C ARG A 115 -16.71 1.28 12.96
N THR A 116 -17.42 2.39 12.84
CA THR A 116 -17.55 3.12 11.58
C THR A 116 -16.22 3.76 11.20
N VAL A 117 -15.77 3.56 9.94
CA VAL A 117 -14.45 4.03 9.47
C VAL A 117 -14.25 5.55 9.64
N HIS A 118 -15.32 6.35 9.52
CA HIS A 118 -15.24 7.81 9.67
C HIS A 118 -14.98 8.28 11.12
N THR A 119 -15.17 7.41 12.11
CA THR A 119 -14.93 7.73 13.54
C THR A 119 -13.53 7.38 14.02
N LEU A 120 -12.71 6.81 13.16
CA LEU A 120 -11.36 6.39 13.46
C LEU A 120 -10.41 7.59 13.53
N SER A 121 -9.41 7.49 14.40
CA SER A 121 -8.24 8.38 14.37
C SER A 121 -7.41 8.14 13.11
N GLY A 122 -6.55 9.10 12.74
CA GLY A 122 -5.68 8.98 11.56
C GLY A 122 -4.83 7.70 11.57
N GLY A 123 -4.24 7.36 12.72
CA GLY A 123 -3.46 6.11 12.85
C GLY A 123 -4.32 4.86 12.69
N GLU A 124 -5.51 4.82 13.30
CA GLU A 124 -6.45 3.69 13.14
C GLU A 124 -6.89 3.54 11.67
N LYS A 125 -7.13 4.65 10.96
CA LYS A 125 -7.44 4.64 9.52
C LYS A 125 -6.30 4.06 8.70
N ASN A 126 -5.05 4.48 8.95
CA ASN A 126 -3.88 3.97 8.24
C ASN A 126 -3.71 2.46 8.41
N PHE A 127 -3.87 1.95 9.64
CA PHE A 127 -3.81 0.49 9.87
C PHE A 127 -4.99 -0.24 9.25
N THR A 128 -6.19 0.34 9.23
CA THR A 128 -7.37 -0.23 8.57
C THR A 128 -7.16 -0.31 7.05
N ALA A 129 -6.66 0.75 6.43
CA ALA A 129 -6.33 0.77 5.00
C ALA A 129 -5.27 -0.29 4.65
N LEU A 130 -4.23 -0.43 5.46
CA LEU A 130 -3.21 -1.46 5.29
C LEU A 130 -3.82 -2.87 5.45
N ALA A 131 -4.72 -3.08 6.42
CA ALA A 131 -5.42 -4.36 6.61
C ALA A 131 -6.21 -4.75 5.36
N GLY A 132 -6.94 -3.80 4.75
CA GLY A 132 -7.70 -4.01 3.52
C GLY A 132 -6.81 -4.42 2.35
N VAL A 133 -5.65 -3.79 2.21
CA VAL A 133 -4.67 -4.15 1.19
C VAL A 133 -4.11 -5.55 1.43
N LEU A 134 -3.70 -5.87 2.66
CA LEU A 134 -3.14 -7.18 3.00
C LEU A 134 -4.15 -8.32 2.90
N ALA A 135 -5.44 -8.03 3.12
CA ALA A 135 -6.52 -9.01 2.96
C ALA A 135 -6.63 -9.54 1.52
N MET A 136 -6.24 -8.76 0.53
CA MET A 136 -6.19 -9.18 -0.88
C MET A 136 -5.00 -10.10 -1.21
N GLN A 137 -4.09 -10.34 -0.26
CA GLN A 137 -2.88 -11.16 -0.42
C GLN A 137 -2.00 -10.70 -1.60
N PRO A 138 -1.57 -9.43 -1.62
CA PRO A 138 -0.79 -8.89 -2.72
C PRO A 138 0.58 -9.57 -2.82
N LYS A 139 1.19 -9.53 -4.01
CA LYS A 139 2.55 -10.02 -4.26
C LYS A 139 3.61 -8.94 -4.07
N MET A 140 3.20 -7.68 -4.02
CA MET A 140 4.05 -6.52 -3.71
C MET A 140 3.20 -5.39 -3.15
N LEU A 141 3.86 -4.46 -2.46
CA LEU A 141 3.22 -3.26 -1.90
C LEU A 141 3.79 -1.99 -2.53
N LEU A 142 2.89 -1.05 -2.81
CA LEU A 142 3.20 0.34 -3.10
C LEU A 142 2.64 1.19 -1.96
N LEU A 143 3.49 1.93 -1.26
CA LEU A 143 3.10 2.71 -0.09
C LEU A 143 3.44 4.18 -0.34
N ASP A 144 2.44 5.05 -0.32
CA ASP A 144 2.63 6.49 -0.46
C ASP A 144 2.55 7.16 0.91
N GLU A 145 3.70 7.66 1.39
CA GLU A 145 3.87 8.32 2.70
C GLU A 145 3.17 7.58 3.86
N PRO A 146 3.43 6.29 4.07
CA PRO A 146 2.65 5.45 4.99
C PRO A 146 2.76 5.88 6.46
N THR A 147 3.73 6.76 6.78
CA THR A 147 3.91 7.33 8.13
C THR A 147 3.20 8.67 8.31
N ASN A 148 2.53 9.18 7.27
CA ASN A 148 1.87 10.48 7.36
C ASN A 148 0.76 10.45 8.41
N GLY A 149 0.77 11.46 9.32
CA GLY A 149 -0.22 11.54 10.40
C GLY A 149 -0.09 10.51 11.51
N LEU A 150 0.97 9.68 11.52
CA LEU A 150 1.28 8.77 12.61
C LEU A 150 2.16 9.45 13.67
N ASP A 151 1.88 9.16 14.94
CA ASP A 151 2.81 9.43 16.04
C ASP A 151 3.99 8.44 16.02
N SER A 152 4.99 8.70 16.87
CA SER A 152 6.21 7.87 16.95
C SER A 152 5.90 6.40 17.25
N LYS A 153 4.96 6.14 18.17
CA LYS A 153 4.58 4.77 18.58
C LYS A 153 3.93 3.99 17.42
N ASN A 154 3.02 4.63 16.69
CA ASN A 154 2.38 4.02 15.53
C ASN A 154 3.35 3.88 14.36
N THR A 155 4.28 4.80 14.18
CA THR A 155 5.37 4.69 13.19
C THR A 155 6.27 3.49 13.48
N GLU A 156 6.67 3.29 14.74
CA GLU A 156 7.45 2.10 15.15
C GLU A 156 6.68 0.80 14.93
N LYS A 157 5.39 0.79 15.31
CA LYS A 157 4.50 -0.36 15.09
C LYS A 157 4.40 -0.68 13.60
N LEU A 158 4.16 0.31 12.75
CA LEU A 158 4.11 0.14 11.29
C LEU A 158 5.42 -0.42 10.74
N THR A 159 6.55 0.14 11.19
CA THR A 159 7.89 -0.30 10.79
C THR A 159 8.11 -1.78 11.12
N ALA A 160 7.76 -2.20 12.34
CA ALA A 160 7.87 -3.59 12.76
C ALA A 160 7.00 -4.52 11.91
N LEU A 161 5.75 -4.14 11.67
CA LEU A 161 4.81 -4.90 10.84
C LEU A 161 5.31 -5.05 9.40
N LEU A 162 5.79 -3.96 8.78
CA LEU A 162 6.31 -4.01 7.41
C LEU A 162 7.57 -4.87 7.28
N ARG A 163 8.42 -4.91 8.30
CA ARG A 163 9.58 -5.83 8.34
C ARG A 163 9.20 -7.29 8.36
N GLU A 164 8.11 -7.64 9.05
CA GLU A 164 7.62 -9.01 9.12
C GLU A 164 6.98 -9.47 7.81
N LEU A 165 6.60 -8.52 6.94
CA LEU A 165 6.07 -8.84 5.63
C LEU A 165 7.22 -9.25 4.70
N SER A 166 7.25 -10.51 4.28
CA SER A 166 8.20 -10.99 3.26
C SER A 166 7.72 -10.63 1.84
N LEU A 167 7.31 -9.37 1.65
CA LEU A 167 6.80 -8.83 0.39
C LEU A 167 7.75 -7.74 -0.11
N PRO A 168 8.08 -7.71 -1.41
CA PRO A 168 8.76 -6.58 -2.00
C PRO A 168 7.90 -5.31 -1.87
N MET A 169 8.52 -4.19 -1.51
CA MET A 169 7.83 -2.92 -1.32
C MET A 169 8.52 -1.80 -2.09
N LEU A 170 7.71 -0.94 -2.69
CA LEU A 170 8.15 0.37 -3.16
C LEU A 170 7.46 1.43 -2.30
N VAL A 171 8.24 2.23 -1.61
CA VAL A 171 7.73 3.19 -0.63
C VAL A 171 8.18 4.59 -1.01
N ALA A 172 7.24 5.49 -1.21
CA ALA A 172 7.52 6.91 -1.29
C ALA A 172 7.46 7.48 0.13
N SER A 173 8.58 8.02 0.64
CA SER A 173 8.62 8.60 1.97
C SER A 173 9.73 9.62 2.12
N HIS A 174 9.44 10.70 2.88
CA HIS A 174 10.42 11.67 3.33
C HIS A 174 10.86 11.46 4.79
N HIS A 175 10.34 10.44 5.47
CA HIS A 175 10.66 10.14 6.87
C HIS A 175 11.95 9.34 6.98
N HIS A 176 13.09 10.03 7.16
CA HIS A 176 14.42 9.42 7.16
C HIS A 176 14.58 8.25 8.14
N GLY A 177 14.03 8.37 9.36
CA GLY A 177 14.13 7.32 10.38
C GLY A 177 13.39 6.03 10.00
N PHE A 178 12.26 6.16 9.34
CA PHE A 178 11.50 5.04 8.79
C PHE A 178 12.22 4.39 7.61
N THR A 179 12.68 5.21 6.66
CA THR A 179 13.45 4.76 5.49
C THR A 179 14.73 3.99 5.91
N ALA A 180 15.52 4.53 6.84
CA ALA A 180 16.76 3.91 7.30
C ALA A 180 16.56 2.53 7.94
N GLN A 181 15.36 2.23 8.43
CA GLN A 181 15.06 0.96 9.07
C GLN A 181 14.54 -0.13 8.12
N LEU A 182 14.00 0.25 6.96
CA LEU A 182 13.28 -0.68 6.06
C LEU A 182 13.90 -0.76 4.67
N ALA A 183 14.62 0.27 4.21
CA ALA A 183 15.12 0.35 2.85
C ALA A 183 16.31 -0.59 2.62
N ASP A 184 16.23 -1.40 1.58
CA ASP A 184 17.38 -2.09 1.00
C ASP A 184 18.06 -1.19 -0.03
N GLU A 185 17.29 -0.35 -0.73
CA GLU A 185 17.76 0.63 -1.71
C GLU A 185 17.00 1.95 -1.57
N VAL A 186 17.67 3.07 -1.71
CA VAL A 186 17.07 4.41 -1.70
C VAL A 186 17.39 5.13 -3.00
N LEU A 187 16.34 5.59 -3.67
CA LEU A 187 16.45 6.37 -4.89
C LEU A 187 16.01 7.79 -4.63
N THR A 188 16.86 8.71 -4.96
CA THR A 188 16.58 10.14 -4.90
C THR A 188 16.07 10.61 -6.26
N LEU A 189 14.90 11.23 -6.26
CA LEU A 189 14.20 11.75 -7.44
C LEU A 189 14.35 13.26 -7.55
#